data_d15d76e56cf8c311cb494cd2b1fd196b
#
_entry.id   d15d76e56cf8c311cb494cd2b1fd196b
#
_cell.length_a   1.000
_cell.length_b   1.000
_cell.length_c   1.000
_cell.angle_alpha   90.00
_cell.angle_beta   90.00
_cell.angle_gamma   90.00
#
_symmetry.space_group_name_H-M   'P 1'
#
loop_
_entity.id
_entity.type
_entity.pdbx_description
1 polymer ?
#
loop_
_entity_poly.entity_id
_entity_poly.type
_entity_poly.pdbx_seq_one_letter_code
_entity_poly.pdbx_strand_id
1 'polypeptide(L)'
;ALIASYAMQNEKFRKIVSSKQSQITTGGAVCYLKNHNKLLWNYDGCIGVKTGFTKKTGRCLVSCAEKDGVKLIAVTLGAPDDWNDHKKMLDYGFEETESVAVTQKGEILKSYSGEYGGLNGVAAEQVSYSDKKCRRSKCDVVLHTISEPSGNIYKGEKIGYAEYKIGEKTVACVDLVADRDVTAQKKKSNKKDGLIKKLKKILLKL
;
A
#
# COMPACT_ATOMS: atom_id res chain seq x y z
N ALA A 1 11.76 -11.23 -10.98
CA ALA A 1 10.92 -11.03 -9.80
C ALA A 1 10.44 -9.57 -9.69
N LEU A 2 11.31 -8.54 -9.73
CA LEU A 2 10.95 -7.13 -9.52
C LEU A 2 9.84 -6.63 -10.46
N ILE A 3 9.93 -6.89 -11.76
CA ILE A 3 8.90 -6.51 -12.75
C ILE A 3 7.54 -7.13 -12.38
N ALA A 4 7.54 -8.41 -12.00
CA ALA A 4 6.31 -9.09 -11.60
C ALA A 4 5.73 -8.51 -10.29
N SER A 5 6.60 -8.20 -9.32
CA SER A 5 6.18 -7.56 -8.06
C SER A 5 5.50 -6.22 -8.30
N TYR A 6 6.08 -5.39 -9.16
CA TYR A 6 5.50 -4.11 -9.53
C TYR A 6 4.17 -4.28 -10.30
N ALA A 7 4.14 -5.16 -11.30
CA ALA A 7 2.95 -5.40 -12.10
C ALA A 7 1.76 -5.95 -11.27
N MET A 8 2.04 -6.80 -10.28
CA MET A 8 1.01 -7.36 -9.39
C MET A 8 0.38 -6.34 -8.43
N GLN A 9 0.91 -5.12 -8.34
CA GLN A 9 0.26 -4.00 -7.62
C GLN A 9 -0.90 -3.41 -8.43
N ASN A 10 -0.86 -3.55 -9.76
CA ASN A 10 -1.95 -3.08 -10.62
C ASN A 10 -3.12 -4.06 -10.58
N GLU A 11 -4.28 -3.62 -10.12
CA GLU A 11 -5.48 -4.44 -9.97
C GLU A 11 -5.98 -5.06 -11.28
N LYS A 12 -5.95 -4.29 -12.38
CA LYS A 12 -6.37 -4.79 -13.70
C LYS A 12 -5.44 -5.89 -14.19
N PHE A 13 -4.13 -5.71 -14.03
CA PHE A 13 -3.15 -6.73 -14.36
C PHE A 13 -3.36 -7.99 -13.51
N ARG A 14 -3.48 -7.85 -12.20
CA ARG A 14 -3.72 -8.96 -11.27
C ARG A 14 -5.00 -9.73 -11.64
N LYS A 15 -6.10 -9.03 -11.92
CA LYS A 15 -7.36 -9.65 -12.35
C LYS A 15 -7.20 -10.46 -13.63
N ILE A 16 -6.46 -9.94 -14.62
CA ILE A 16 -6.25 -10.64 -15.90
C ILE A 16 -5.39 -11.89 -15.70
N VAL A 17 -4.25 -11.78 -15.03
CA VAL A 17 -3.31 -12.92 -14.91
C VAL A 17 -3.79 -14.00 -13.95
N SER A 18 -4.69 -13.68 -13.01
CA SER A 18 -5.33 -14.64 -12.11
C SER A 18 -6.55 -15.34 -12.71
N SER A 19 -7.05 -14.84 -13.84
CA SER A 19 -8.21 -15.44 -14.49
C SER A 19 -7.87 -16.83 -15.04
N LYS A 20 -8.61 -17.84 -14.60
CA LYS A 20 -8.44 -19.24 -15.04
C LYS A 20 -8.95 -19.43 -16.46
N GLN A 21 -10.09 -18.81 -16.76
CA GLN A 21 -10.77 -18.87 -18.06
C GLN A 21 -11.41 -17.52 -18.37
N SER A 22 -11.57 -17.22 -19.65
CA SER A 22 -12.28 -16.04 -20.13
C SER A 22 -12.90 -16.34 -21.49
N GLN A 23 -13.84 -15.49 -21.90
CA GLN A 23 -14.36 -15.49 -23.26
C GLN A 23 -14.21 -14.11 -23.89
N ILE A 24 -13.92 -14.06 -25.16
CA ILE A 24 -13.87 -12.84 -25.95
C ILE A 24 -14.72 -13.04 -27.23
N THR A 25 -15.33 -11.96 -27.70
CA THR A 25 -16.01 -11.96 -28.99
C THR A 25 -15.17 -11.18 -29.99
N THR A 26 -14.80 -11.82 -31.07
CA THR A 26 -14.05 -11.20 -32.15
C THR A 26 -14.61 -11.64 -33.50
N GLY A 27 -14.83 -10.71 -34.43
CA GLY A 27 -15.43 -11.00 -35.75
C GLY A 27 -16.79 -11.69 -35.68
N GLY A 28 -17.58 -11.47 -34.61
CA GLY A 28 -18.88 -12.13 -34.38
C GLY A 28 -18.81 -13.55 -33.81
N ALA A 29 -17.60 -14.12 -33.62
CA ALA A 29 -17.40 -15.43 -33.01
C ALA A 29 -17.01 -15.32 -31.55
N VAL A 30 -17.50 -16.20 -30.70
CA VAL A 30 -17.12 -16.33 -29.29
C VAL A 30 -15.92 -17.27 -29.18
N CYS A 31 -14.82 -16.77 -28.64
CA CYS A 31 -13.62 -17.54 -28.38
C CYS A 31 -13.47 -17.79 -26.88
N TYR A 32 -13.35 -19.04 -26.47
CA TYR A 32 -13.05 -19.44 -25.07
C TYR A 32 -11.57 -19.56 -24.86
N LEU A 33 -11.07 -18.84 -23.86
CA LEU A 33 -9.66 -18.80 -23.48
C LEU A 33 -9.45 -19.54 -22.17
N LYS A 34 -8.40 -20.37 -22.12
CA LYS A 34 -7.95 -21.06 -20.90
C LYS A 34 -6.54 -20.63 -20.58
N ASN A 35 -6.30 -20.20 -19.35
CA ASN A 35 -4.96 -19.83 -18.90
C ASN A 35 -4.06 -21.06 -18.88
N HIS A 36 -2.84 -20.93 -19.41
CA HIS A 36 -1.87 -22.02 -19.45
C HIS A 36 -1.13 -22.23 -18.12
N ASN A 37 -1.25 -21.29 -17.18
CA ASN A 37 -0.63 -21.42 -15.87
C ASN A 37 -1.37 -22.46 -15.02
N LYS A 38 -0.85 -23.67 -14.96
CA LYS A 38 -1.44 -24.79 -14.21
C LYS A 38 -1.51 -24.54 -12.71
N LEU A 39 -0.64 -23.68 -12.14
CA LEU A 39 -0.64 -23.37 -10.71
C LEU A 39 -1.93 -22.66 -10.26
N LEU A 40 -2.63 -21.98 -11.16
CA LEU A 40 -3.94 -21.39 -10.85
C LEU A 40 -4.99 -22.45 -10.42
N TRP A 41 -4.82 -23.70 -10.82
CA TRP A 41 -5.71 -24.82 -10.44
C TRP A 41 -5.11 -25.71 -9.37
N ASN A 42 -3.77 -25.87 -9.38
CA ASN A 42 -3.06 -26.93 -8.65
C ASN A 42 -2.24 -26.43 -7.47
N TYR A 43 -2.29 -25.11 -7.19
CA TYR A 43 -1.62 -24.52 -6.05
C TYR A 43 -2.55 -23.48 -5.38
N ASP A 44 -2.88 -23.75 -4.13
CA ASP A 44 -3.73 -22.88 -3.34
C ASP A 44 -3.08 -21.52 -3.13
N GLY A 45 -3.87 -20.43 -3.27
CA GLY A 45 -3.39 -19.05 -3.20
C GLY A 45 -2.68 -18.55 -4.45
N CYS A 46 -2.51 -19.35 -5.53
CA CYS A 46 -1.90 -18.87 -6.77
C CYS A 46 -2.79 -17.83 -7.48
N ILE A 47 -2.20 -16.65 -7.78
CA ILE A 47 -2.86 -15.50 -8.42
C ILE A 47 -2.17 -15.02 -9.71
N GLY A 48 -1.28 -15.81 -10.28
CA GLY A 48 -0.62 -15.48 -11.57
C GLY A 48 0.74 -16.16 -11.70
N VAL A 49 1.58 -15.79 -12.67
CA VAL A 49 1.55 -14.59 -13.51
C VAL A 49 1.66 -14.98 -14.99
N LYS A 50 2.81 -15.60 -15.43
CA LYS A 50 3.09 -15.85 -16.84
C LYS A 50 3.93 -17.11 -17.07
N THR A 51 3.52 -17.87 -18.06
CA THR A 51 4.28 -19.01 -18.60
C THR A 51 5.05 -18.58 -19.84
N GLY A 52 6.18 -19.24 -20.09
CA GLY A 52 6.96 -19.04 -21.30
C GLY A 52 7.63 -20.32 -21.76
N PHE A 53 7.71 -20.56 -23.08
CA PHE A 53 8.42 -21.68 -23.64
C PHE A 53 8.95 -21.37 -25.03
N THR A 54 10.19 -21.69 -25.27
CA THR A 54 10.75 -21.84 -26.64
C THR A 54 11.66 -23.07 -26.67
N LYS A 55 11.89 -23.65 -27.85
CA LYS A 55 12.81 -24.79 -28.00
C LYS A 55 14.24 -24.45 -27.50
N LYS A 56 14.66 -23.17 -27.64
CA LYS A 56 16.00 -22.73 -27.26
C LYS A 56 16.12 -22.43 -25.75
N THR A 57 15.09 -21.83 -25.14
CA THR A 57 15.15 -21.37 -23.74
C THR A 57 14.57 -22.37 -22.75
N GLY A 58 13.87 -23.41 -23.24
CA GLY A 58 13.13 -24.33 -22.36
C GLY A 58 11.93 -23.67 -21.72
N ARG A 59 11.47 -24.26 -20.62
CA ARG A 59 10.30 -23.81 -19.84
C ARG A 59 10.71 -22.68 -18.90
N CYS A 60 9.97 -21.62 -18.92
CA CYS A 60 10.14 -20.48 -18.02
C CYS A 60 8.80 -20.15 -17.36
N LEU A 61 8.82 -19.85 -16.08
CA LEU A 61 7.63 -19.56 -15.32
C LEU A 61 7.86 -18.41 -14.35
N VAL A 62 6.88 -17.53 -14.26
CA VAL A 62 6.73 -16.56 -13.17
C VAL A 62 5.42 -16.88 -12.49
N SER A 63 5.43 -17.19 -11.21
CA SER A 63 4.23 -17.35 -10.40
C SER A 63 4.16 -16.34 -9.27
N CYS A 64 2.94 -16.04 -8.86
CA CYS A 64 2.62 -15.26 -7.67
C CYS A 64 1.58 -16.03 -6.87
N ALA A 65 1.80 -16.14 -5.58
CA ALA A 65 0.81 -16.70 -4.65
C ALA A 65 0.67 -15.80 -3.42
N GLU A 66 -0.53 -15.81 -2.85
CA GLU A 66 -0.87 -15.03 -1.66
C GLU A 66 -1.59 -15.92 -0.65
N LYS A 67 -1.07 -15.98 0.58
CA LYS A 67 -1.65 -16.71 1.71
C LYS A 67 -1.39 -15.91 2.99
N ASP A 68 -2.39 -15.80 3.85
CA ASP A 68 -2.29 -15.19 5.18
C ASP A 68 -1.61 -13.81 5.18
N GLY A 69 -1.90 -12.99 4.14
CA GLY A 69 -1.33 -11.65 3.98
C GLY A 69 0.12 -11.63 3.47
N VAL A 70 0.73 -12.79 3.23
CA VAL A 70 2.05 -12.92 2.58
C VAL A 70 1.86 -13.12 1.08
N LYS A 71 2.58 -12.33 0.28
CA LYS A 71 2.61 -12.45 -1.18
C LYS A 71 4.01 -12.81 -1.66
N LEU A 72 4.13 -13.92 -2.36
CA LEU A 72 5.40 -14.45 -2.85
C LEU A 72 5.42 -14.51 -4.38
N ILE A 73 6.60 -14.27 -4.94
CA ILE A 73 6.87 -14.41 -6.37
C ILE A 73 8.03 -15.38 -6.56
N ALA A 74 7.80 -16.41 -7.36
CA ALA A 74 8.82 -17.34 -7.81
C ALA A 74 9.08 -17.15 -9.32
N VAL A 75 10.34 -17.33 -9.74
CA VAL A 75 10.77 -17.23 -11.14
C VAL A 75 11.73 -18.36 -11.44
N THR A 76 11.43 -19.11 -12.49
CA THR A 76 12.36 -20.10 -13.08
C THR A 76 12.62 -19.81 -14.55
N LEU A 77 13.84 -20.09 -15.00
CA LEU A 77 14.27 -19.96 -16.40
C LEU A 77 14.90 -21.29 -16.80
N GLY A 78 14.43 -21.87 -17.92
CA GLY A 78 14.96 -23.13 -18.43
C GLY A 78 14.77 -24.33 -17.49
N ALA A 79 13.74 -24.33 -16.66
CA ALA A 79 13.47 -25.38 -15.68
C ALA A 79 12.48 -26.41 -16.24
N PRO A 80 12.88 -27.66 -16.48
CA PRO A 80 12.01 -28.65 -17.10
C PRO A 80 10.81 -29.06 -16.20
N ASP A 81 10.97 -28.98 -14.88
CA ASP A 81 9.92 -29.30 -13.88
C ASP A 81 9.38 -28.04 -13.18
N ASP A 82 9.24 -26.95 -13.93
CA ASP A 82 8.86 -25.62 -13.43
C ASP A 82 7.65 -25.63 -12.48
N TRP A 83 6.64 -26.49 -12.69
CA TRP A 83 5.46 -26.56 -11.82
C TRP A 83 5.78 -27.04 -10.41
N ASN A 84 6.57 -28.11 -10.30
CA ASN A 84 6.96 -28.66 -9.00
C ASN A 84 8.01 -27.79 -8.32
N ASP A 85 8.95 -27.22 -9.08
CA ASP A 85 9.94 -26.30 -8.57
C ASP A 85 9.26 -25.07 -7.95
N HIS A 86 8.26 -24.49 -8.63
CA HIS A 86 7.51 -23.36 -8.10
C HIS A 86 6.70 -23.71 -6.85
N LYS A 87 6.06 -24.90 -6.80
CA LYS A 87 5.37 -25.36 -5.57
C LYS A 87 6.33 -25.38 -4.39
N LYS A 88 7.47 -26.06 -4.54
CA LYS A 88 8.50 -26.16 -3.48
C LYS A 88 9.02 -24.80 -3.03
N MET A 89 9.30 -23.89 -3.99
CA MET A 89 9.77 -22.53 -3.66
C MET A 89 8.73 -21.71 -2.93
N LEU A 90 7.46 -21.80 -3.34
CA LEU A 90 6.36 -21.09 -2.69
C LEU A 90 6.08 -21.66 -1.30
N ASP A 91 6.06 -23.00 -1.15
CA ASP A 91 5.87 -23.66 0.14
C ASP A 91 6.98 -23.26 1.12
N TYR A 92 8.24 -23.36 0.69
CA TYR A 92 9.38 -22.88 1.48
C TYR A 92 9.25 -21.40 1.86
N GLY A 93 8.86 -20.55 0.90
CA GLY A 93 8.67 -19.12 1.16
C GLY A 93 7.59 -18.83 2.20
N PHE A 94 6.44 -19.51 2.15
CA PHE A 94 5.36 -19.37 3.13
C PHE A 94 5.72 -19.96 4.49
N GLU A 95 6.51 -21.02 4.52
CA GLU A 95 7.03 -21.59 5.77
C GLU A 95 7.96 -20.60 6.49
N GLU A 96 8.82 -19.90 5.75
CA GLU A 96 9.84 -19.00 6.29
C GLU A 96 9.35 -17.56 6.53
N THR A 97 8.17 -17.18 6.01
CA THR A 97 7.70 -15.78 6.00
C THR A 97 6.36 -15.67 6.73
N GLU A 98 6.18 -14.56 7.43
CA GLU A 98 4.91 -14.19 8.07
C GLU A 98 4.50 -12.76 7.69
N SER A 99 3.21 -12.46 7.83
CA SER A 99 2.67 -11.11 7.72
C SER A 99 2.73 -10.43 9.08
N VAL A 100 3.44 -9.31 9.15
CA VAL A 100 3.59 -8.51 10.37
C VAL A 100 2.72 -7.27 10.23
N ALA A 101 1.65 -7.17 11.04
CA ALA A 101 0.84 -5.97 11.10
C ALA A 101 1.63 -4.83 11.76
N VAL A 102 1.65 -3.66 11.12
CA VAL A 102 2.36 -2.46 11.61
C VAL A 102 1.41 -1.37 12.10
N THR A 103 0.17 -1.38 11.61
CA THR A 103 -0.88 -0.49 12.13
C THR A 103 -2.26 -1.10 11.89
N GLN A 104 -3.20 -0.74 12.76
CA GLN A 104 -4.61 -1.12 12.64
C GLN A 104 -5.42 0.06 12.08
N LYS A 105 -6.52 -0.25 11.37
CA LYS A 105 -7.46 0.78 10.93
C LYS A 105 -7.98 1.57 12.14
N GLY A 106 -7.91 2.90 12.05
CA GLY A 106 -8.37 3.81 13.11
C GLY A 106 -7.33 4.06 14.21
N GLU A 107 -6.16 3.44 14.14
CA GLU A 107 -5.05 3.71 15.07
C GLU A 107 -4.60 5.17 14.94
N ILE A 108 -4.45 5.85 16.08
CA ILE A 108 -4.01 7.25 16.12
C ILE A 108 -2.49 7.31 15.88
N LEU A 109 -2.08 7.89 14.77
CA LEU A 109 -0.68 8.07 14.41
C LEU A 109 -0.20 9.51 14.63
N LYS A 110 -1.11 10.49 14.61
CA LYS A 110 -0.83 11.91 14.85
C LYS A 110 -1.97 12.56 15.61
N SER A 111 -1.65 13.32 16.65
CA SER A 111 -2.61 14.23 17.30
C SER A 111 -2.22 15.67 17.02
N TYR A 112 -3.21 16.52 16.75
CA TYR A 112 -3.03 17.93 16.51
C TYR A 112 -3.42 18.74 17.77
N SER A 113 -2.72 19.86 17.97
CA SER A 113 -2.97 20.79 19.08
C SER A 113 -3.35 22.18 18.56
N GLY A 114 -3.59 23.13 19.46
CA GLY A 114 -3.91 24.50 19.10
C GLY A 114 -5.29 24.64 18.46
N GLU A 115 -5.37 25.32 17.33
CA GLU A 115 -6.63 25.62 16.60
C GLU A 115 -7.39 24.36 16.17
N TYR A 116 -6.65 23.27 15.95
CA TYR A 116 -7.16 21.95 15.56
C TYR A 116 -7.08 20.94 16.72
N GLY A 117 -7.04 21.43 17.95
CA GLY A 117 -7.00 20.59 19.14
C GLY A 117 -8.14 19.57 19.17
N GLY A 118 -7.81 18.32 19.48
CA GLY A 118 -8.75 17.20 19.47
C GLY A 118 -8.92 16.51 18.10
N LEU A 119 -8.35 17.03 17.00
CA LEU A 119 -8.22 16.31 15.74
C LEU A 119 -7.11 15.27 15.86
N ASN A 120 -7.40 14.05 15.40
CA ASN A 120 -6.39 13.02 15.23
C ASN A 120 -6.32 12.58 13.77
N GLY A 121 -5.09 12.35 13.30
CA GLY A 121 -4.80 11.62 12.09
C GLY A 121 -4.76 10.13 12.41
N VAL A 122 -5.73 9.40 11.91
CA VAL A 122 -5.84 7.95 12.12
C VAL A 122 -5.54 7.19 10.85
N ALA A 123 -5.04 5.96 10.99
CA ALA A 123 -4.78 5.09 9.86
C ALA A 123 -6.09 4.76 9.12
N ALA A 124 -6.11 4.98 7.80
CA ALA A 124 -7.29 4.75 6.96
C ALA A 124 -7.65 3.26 6.86
N GLU A 125 -6.64 2.39 6.94
CA GLU A 125 -6.75 0.95 6.84
C GLU A 125 -5.70 0.24 7.68
N GLN A 126 -5.88 -1.07 7.88
CA GLN A 126 -4.83 -1.92 8.45
C GLN A 126 -3.75 -2.16 7.40
N VAL A 127 -2.50 -2.06 7.81
CA VAL A 127 -1.34 -2.32 6.95
C VAL A 127 -0.39 -3.30 7.59
N SER A 128 0.15 -4.20 6.77
CA SER A 128 1.15 -5.19 7.16
C SER A 128 2.25 -5.29 6.10
N TYR A 129 3.37 -5.86 6.48
CA TYR A 129 4.44 -6.23 5.56
C TYR A 129 4.87 -7.67 5.79
N SER A 130 5.50 -8.29 4.78
CA SER A 130 6.02 -9.65 4.91
C SER A 130 7.47 -9.63 5.38
N ASP A 131 7.76 -10.37 6.44
CA ASP A 131 9.12 -10.55 6.95
C ASP A 131 9.41 -12.02 7.23
N LYS A 132 10.69 -12.39 7.34
CA LYS A 132 11.08 -13.71 7.77
C LYS A 132 10.72 -13.94 9.24
N LYS A 133 10.11 -15.06 9.56
CA LYS A 133 9.69 -15.40 10.94
C LYS A 133 10.80 -15.27 11.99
N CYS A 134 12.05 -15.56 11.58
CA CYS A 134 13.20 -15.45 12.47
C CYS A 134 13.75 -14.01 12.65
N ARG A 135 13.34 -13.06 11.81
CA ARG A 135 14.01 -11.75 11.74
C ARG A 135 13.39 -10.69 12.63
N ARG A 136 12.07 -10.63 12.74
CA ARG A 136 11.29 -9.60 13.48
C ARG A 136 11.92 -8.21 13.39
N SER A 137 12.08 -7.72 12.17
CA SER A 137 12.73 -6.45 11.91
C SER A 137 11.96 -5.32 12.61
N LYS A 138 12.67 -4.47 13.34
CA LYS A 138 12.06 -3.26 13.90
C LYS A 138 11.70 -2.33 12.76
N CYS A 139 10.46 -1.87 12.76
CA CYS A 139 9.94 -0.96 11.77
C CYS A 139 9.93 0.46 12.34
N ASP A 140 10.55 1.41 11.65
CA ASP A 140 10.50 2.83 11.98
C ASP A 140 9.35 3.49 11.22
N VAL A 141 8.67 4.45 11.86
CA VAL A 141 7.54 5.17 11.28
C VAL A 141 7.95 6.59 10.93
N VAL A 142 7.75 6.99 9.68
CA VAL A 142 7.96 8.35 9.20
C VAL A 142 6.60 8.95 8.83
N LEU A 143 6.20 10.01 9.53
CA LEU A 143 4.92 10.67 9.29
C LEU A 143 5.10 11.85 8.33
N HIS A 144 4.33 11.84 7.25
CA HIS A 144 4.21 12.93 6.29
C HIS A 144 2.83 13.57 6.47
N THR A 145 2.76 14.57 7.33
CA THR A 145 1.49 15.23 7.68
C THR A 145 1.52 16.69 7.32
N ILE A 146 0.35 17.28 7.04
CA ILE A 146 0.21 18.71 7.00
C ILE A 146 0.55 19.28 8.39
N SER A 147 1.54 20.18 8.44
CA SER A 147 2.01 20.76 9.71
C SER A 147 0.93 21.62 10.37
N GLU A 148 0.19 22.37 9.59
CA GLU A 148 -0.98 23.17 10.00
C GLU A 148 -2.07 22.99 8.94
N PRO A 149 -3.15 22.28 9.25
CA PRO A 149 -4.31 22.24 8.37
C PRO A 149 -4.85 23.67 8.16
N SER A 150 -5.35 23.97 6.98
CA SER A 150 -5.96 25.28 6.70
C SER A 150 -7.44 25.10 6.35
N GLY A 151 -8.33 25.77 7.09
CA GLY A 151 -9.78 25.72 6.84
C GLY A 151 -10.48 24.57 7.58
N ASN A 152 -11.69 24.25 7.15
CA ASN A 152 -12.46 23.14 7.72
C ASN A 152 -11.89 21.82 7.26
N ILE A 153 -11.85 20.85 8.16
CA ILE A 153 -11.47 19.46 7.88
C ILE A 153 -12.67 18.59 8.18
N TYR A 154 -12.94 17.66 7.29
CA TYR A 154 -14.06 16.73 7.45
C TYR A 154 -13.55 15.33 7.83
N LYS A 155 -14.34 14.62 8.62
CA LYS A 155 -14.05 13.22 8.98
C LYS A 155 -13.81 12.37 7.74
N GLY A 156 -12.71 11.60 7.74
CA GLY A 156 -12.29 10.78 6.61
C GLY A 156 -11.46 11.52 5.55
N GLU A 157 -11.30 12.84 5.66
CA GLU A 157 -10.44 13.61 4.77
C GLU A 157 -8.97 13.22 4.98
N LYS A 158 -8.25 13.04 3.88
CA LYS A 158 -6.82 12.69 3.93
C LYS A 158 -6.01 13.90 4.38
N ILE A 159 -5.28 13.74 5.49
CA ILE A 159 -4.46 14.77 6.12
C ILE A 159 -2.96 14.42 6.16
N GLY A 160 -2.58 13.34 5.50
CA GLY A 160 -1.19 12.91 5.42
C GLY A 160 -1.08 11.43 5.07
N TYR A 161 0.11 10.88 5.32
CA TYR A 161 0.36 9.45 5.24
C TYR A 161 1.53 9.07 6.16
N ALA A 162 1.61 7.80 6.52
CA ALA A 162 2.71 7.22 7.25
C ALA A 162 3.48 6.23 6.36
N GLU A 163 4.79 6.31 6.38
CA GLU A 163 5.68 5.30 5.81
C GLU A 163 6.29 4.45 6.93
N TYR A 164 6.24 3.14 6.75
CA TYR A 164 6.90 2.17 7.62
C TYR A 164 8.18 1.70 6.94
N LYS A 165 9.32 1.83 7.64
CA LYS A 165 10.66 1.56 7.07
C LYS A 165 11.43 0.54 7.89
N ILE A 166 12.19 -0.29 7.17
CA ILE A 166 13.24 -1.15 7.75
C ILE A 166 14.55 -0.67 7.15
N GLY A 167 15.35 0.04 7.95
CA GLY A 167 16.46 0.82 7.44
C GLY A 167 15.98 1.88 6.45
N GLU A 168 16.56 1.92 5.26
CA GLU A 168 16.14 2.89 4.22
C GLU A 168 14.98 2.41 3.34
N LYS A 169 14.57 1.15 3.49
CA LYS A 169 13.54 0.57 2.63
C LYS A 169 12.15 0.80 3.22
N THR A 170 11.27 1.48 2.48
CA THR A 170 9.84 1.54 2.78
C THR A 170 9.21 0.17 2.52
N VAL A 171 8.60 -0.42 3.55
CA VAL A 171 7.95 -1.74 3.52
C VAL A 171 6.44 -1.66 3.48
N ALA A 172 5.87 -0.55 3.98
CA ALA A 172 4.44 -0.30 3.97
C ALA A 172 4.14 1.20 4.01
N CYS A 173 2.96 1.60 3.52
CA CYS A 173 2.44 2.96 3.60
C CYS A 173 0.96 2.92 3.94
N VAL A 174 0.49 3.90 4.71
CA VAL A 174 -0.93 4.07 5.01
C VAL A 174 -1.32 5.55 4.97
N ASP A 175 -2.48 5.84 4.41
CA ASP A 175 -3.03 7.18 4.46
C ASP A 175 -3.50 7.53 5.88
N LEU A 176 -3.24 8.75 6.31
CA LEU A 176 -3.82 9.32 7.52
C LEU A 176 -5.06 10.11 7.13
N VAL A 177 -6.17 9.79 7.80
CA VAL A 177 -7.43 10.49 7.63
C VAL A 177 -7.89 11.12 8.94
N ALA A 178 -8.66 12.18 8.86
CA ALA A 178 -9.23 12.88 10.00
C ALA A 178 -10.25 11.97 10.75
N ASP A 179 -10.15 11.87 12.08
CA ASP A 179 -11.06 11.09 12.90
C ASP A 179 -12.42 11.77 13.12
N ARG A 180 -12.50 13.09 12.91
CA ARG A 180 -13.68 13.93 13.13
C ARG A 180 -13.68 15.18 12.28
N ASP A 181 -14.83 15.86 12.24
CA ASP A 181 -14.94 17.19 11.67
C ASP A 181 -14.31 18.23 12.61
N VAL A 182 -13.54 19.16 12.05
CA VAL A 182 -13.01 20.32 12.76
C VAL A 182 -13.23 21.57 11.90
N THR A 183 -13.87 22.57 12.50
CA THR A 183 -14.07 23.88 11.86
C THR A 183 -12.97 24.82 12.30
N ALA A 184 -12.23 25.40 11.34
CA ALA A 184 -11.23 26.40 11.62
C ALA A 184 -11.87 27.58 12.37
N GLN A 185 -11.46 27.81 13.61
CA GLN A 185 -11.88 29.03 14.30
C GLN A 185 -11.22 30.23 13.64
N LYS A 186 -12.01 31.13 13.04
CA LYS A 186 -11.48 32.39 12.56
C LYS A 186 -10.74 33.06 13.73
N LYS A 187 -9.42 33.24 13.62
CA LYS A 187 -8.67 34.08 14.56
C LYS A 187 -9.43 35.37 14.71
N LYS A 188 -10.07 35.59 15.87
CA LYS A 188 -10.62 36.89 16.21
C LYS A 188 -9.44 37.84 16.13
N SER A 189 -9.38 38.66 15.08
CA SER A 189 -8.40 39.71 14.98
C SER A 189 -8.59 40.57 16.25
N ASN A 190 -7.61 40.50 17.16
CA ASN A 190 -7.65 41.33 18.37
C ASN A 190 -7.66 42.77 17.90
N LYS A 191 -8.84 43.41 17.93
CA LYS A 191 -8.99 44.85 17.66
C LYS A 191 -8.03 45.69 18.50
N LYS A 192 -7.49 45.15 19.62
CA LYS A 192 -6.47 45.78 20.44
C LYS A 192 -5.12 46.00 19.72
N ASP A 193 -4.68 45.07 18.82
CA ASP A 193 -3.42 45.28 18.10
C ASP A 193 -3.49 46.41 17.06
N GLY A 194 -4.68 46.63 16.45
CA GLY A 194 -4.92 47.75 15.58
C GLY A 194 -4.91 49.12 16.32
N LEU A 195 -5.42 49.14 17.56
CA LEU A 195 -5.42 50.31 18.40
C LEU A 195 -4.01 50.68 18.90
N ILE A 196 -3.25 49.68 19.33
CA ILE A 196 -1.85 49.85 19.80
C ILE A 196 -0.95 50.31 18.65
N LYS A 197 -1.12 49.79 17.43
CA LYS A 197 -0.40 50.26 16.23
C LYS A 197 -0.80 51.69 15.87
N LYS A 198 -2.06 52.09 16.03
CA LYS A 198 -2.51 53.48 15.81
C LYS A 198 -1.96 54.40 16.87
N LEU A 199 -1.96 54.04 18.15
CA LEU A 199 -1.38 54.81 19.25
C LEU A 199 0.13 55.01 19.10
N LYS A 200 0.88 53.94 18.74
CA LYS A 200 2.32 54.05 18.46
C LYS A 200 2.63 54.99 17.29
N LYS A 201 1.75 55.05 16.26
CA LYS A 201 1.92 55.96 15.10
C LYS A 201 1.60 57.41 15.43
N ILE A 202 0.80 57.69 16.47
CA ILE A 202 0.49 59.05 16.96
C ILE A 202 1.62 59.52 17.89
N LEU A 203 2.16 58.68 18.77
CA LEU A 203 3.28 59.01 19.67
C LEU A 203 4.62 59.20 18.95
N LEU A 204 4.79 58.73 17.72
CA LEU A 204 5.99 58.95 16.90
C LEU A 204 5.91 60.22 16.04
N LYS A 205 4.81 60.98 16.14
CA LYS A 205 4.60 62.25 15.41
C LYS A 205 4.50 63.47 16.30
N LEU A 206 4.69 63.29 17.61
CA LEU A 206 4.92 64.35 18.62
C LEU A 206 6.41 64.34 19.03
#